data_ed7d1748ccc18573e7fe49d0ba13de01
#
_entry.id   ed7d1748ccc18573e7fe49d0ba13de01
#
_cell.length_a   1.000
_cell.length_b   1.000
_cell.length_c   1.000
_cell.angle_alpha   90.00
_cell.angle_beta   90.00
_cell.angle_gamma   90.00
#
_symmetry.space_group_name_H-M   'P 1'
#
loop_
_entity.id
_entity.type
_entity.pdbx_description
1 polymer ?
#
loop_
_entity_poly.entity_id
_entity_poly.type
_entity_poly.pdbx_seq_one_letter_code
_entity_poly.pdbx_strand_id
1 'polypeptide(L)'
;MKNIFLTDDDIDDCSMFSDALNEVYTGAKLTIANNGLKLMEALEQNVPPSPEIIFLDLNMPFKNGFECLQEIRKSQRYQDIPIIIYSTTSNNDIVEKTYLHGANYYICKPASYSILKKTILHVLSFDIKQLQQPIRENFVINVA
;
A
#
# COMPACT_ATOMS: atom_id res chain seq x y z
N MET A 1 -17.38 -6.29 -0.02
CA MET A 1 -16.72 -4.95 0.07
C MET A 1 -15.24 -5.16 0.30
N LYS A 2 -14.40 -4.53 -0.52
CA LYS A 2 -12.95 -4.59 -0.32
C LYS A 2 -12.53 -3.63 0.79
N ASN A 3 -11.74 -4.11 1.74
CA ASN A 3 -11.20 -3.34 2.83
C ASN A 3 -9.76 -2.95 2.48
N ILE A 4 -9.52 -1.68 2.25
CA ILE A 4 -8.23 -1.14 1.78
C ILE A 4 -7.71 -0.15 2.81
N PHE A 5 -6.43 -0.29 3.17
CA PHE A 5 -5.74 0.67 4.03
C PHE A 5 -4.78 1.50 3.17
N LEU A 6 -4.76 2.80 3.43
CA LEU A 6 -3.78 3.73 2.88
C LEU A 6 -3.05 4.39 4.04
N THR A 7 -1.74 4.29 4.04
CA THR A 7 -0.90 4.91 5.06
C THR A 7 0.00 5.94 4.39
N ASP A 8 -0.27 7.22 4.65
CA ASP A 8 0.42 8.34 4.02
C ASP A 8 0.21 9.58 4.87
N ASP A 9 1.26 10.36 5.12
CA ASP A 9 1.18 11.58 5.92
C ASP A 9 0.78 12.81 5.09
N ASP A 10 0.78 12.71 3.77
CA ASP A 10 0.39 13.79 2.87
C ASP A 10 -1.13 13.79 2.67
N ILE A 11 -1.79 14.80 3.23
CA ILE A 11 -3.26 14.91 3.19
C ILE A 11 -3.76 15.03 1.76
N ASP A 12 -3.06 15.76 0.90
CA ASP A 12 -3.47 15.95 -0.50
C ASP A 12 -3.35 14.64 -1.28
N ASP A 13 -2.29 13.88 -1.05
CA ASP A 13 -2.13 12.56 -1.68
C ASP A 13 -3.22 11.59 -1.22
N CYS A 14 -3.57 11.62 0.06
CA CYS A 14 -4.67 10.80 0.58
C CYS A 14 -6.01 11.17 -0.06
N SER A 15 -6.26 12.45 -0.23
CA SER A 15 -7.49 12.96 -0.85
C SER A 15 -7.59 12.53 -2.31
N MET A 16 -6.50 12.68 -3.06
CA MET A 16 -6.44 12.23 -4.46
C MET A 16 -6.64 10.73 -4.60
N PHE A 17 -6.01 9.96 -3.73
CA PHE A 17 -6.16 8.50 -3.74
C PHE A 17 -7.60 8.10 -3.45
N SER A 18 -8.22 8.70 -2.45
CA SER A 18 -9.61 8.44 -2.09
C SER A 18 -10.55 8.74 -3.24
N ASP A 19 -10.38 9.89 -3.89
CA ASP A 19 -11.21 10.28 -5.02
C ASP A 19 -11.02 9.32 -6.20
N ALA A 20 -9.79 8.96 -6.51
CA ALA A 20 -9.48 8.03 -7.59
C ALA A 20 -10.08 6.65 -7.34
N LEU A 21 -9.94 6.15 -6.12
CA LEU A 21 -10.51 4.86 -5.73
C LEU A 21 -12.04 4.87 -5.88
N ASN A 22 -12.70 5.91 -5.42
CA ASN A 22 -14.16 6.02 -5.51
C ASN A 22 -14.66 6.07 -6.95
N GLU A 23 -13.88 6.65 -7.87
CA GLU A 23 -14.25 6.69 -9.28
C GLU A 23 -14.13 5.34 -9.96
N VAL A 24 -13.12 4.54 -9.61
CA VAL A 24 -12.84 3.28 -10.33
C VAL A 24 -13.44 2.05 -9.65
N TYR A 25 -13.82 2.15 -8.39
CA TYR A 25 -14.33 1.01 -7.63
C TYR A 25 -15.30 1.46 -6.53
N THR A 26 -16.56 1.01 -6.62
CA THR A 26 -17.62 1.45 -5.71
C THR A 26 -17.78 0.59 -4.46
N GLY A 27 -17.11 -0.54 -4.37
CA GLY A 27 -17.26 -1.48 -3.26
C GLY A 27 -16.14 -1.45 -2.23
N ALA A 28 -15.37 -0.37 -2.18
CA ALA A 28 -14.24 -0.28 -1.27
C ALA A 28 -14.57 0.48 0.01
N LYS A 29 -14.05 -0.04 1.12
CA LYS A 29 -13.94 0.71 2.38
C LYS A 29 -12.48 1.12 2.51
N LEU A 30 -12.22 2.42 2.55
CA LEU A 30 -10.87 2.96 2.70
C LEU A 30 -10.65 3.44 4.13
N THR A 31 -9.62 2.90 4.77
CA THR A 31 -9.13 3.37 6.07
C THR A 31 -7.80 4.08 5.85
N ILE A 32 -7.71 5.33 6.30
CA ILE A 32 -6.51 6.14 6.14
C ILE A 32 -5.81 6.27 7.50
N ALA A 33 -4.51 5.97 7.51
CA ALA A 33 -3.63 6.22 8.64
C ALA A 33 -2.55 7.21 8.22
N ASN A 34 -2.35 8.28 8.98
CA ASN A 34 -1.46 9.37 8.57
C ASN A 34 -0.01 9.19 9.02
N ASN A 35 0.29 8.11 9.71
CA ASN A 35 1.67 7.72 10.06
C ASN A 35 1.72 6.24 10.42
N GLY A 36 2.94 5.74 10.65
CA GLY A 36 3.13 4.33 10.93
C GLY A 36 2.55 3.86 12.26
N LEU A 37 2.55 4.71 13.27
CA LEU A 37 1.95 4.36 14.57
C LEU A 37 0.44 4.19 14.42
N LYS A 38 -0.21 5.07 13.68
CA LYS A 38 -1.65 4.97 13.43
C LYS A 38 -2.01 3.77 12.58
N LEU A 39 -1.13 3.37 11.64
CA LEU A 39 -1.34 2.14 10.90
C LEU A 39 -1.37 0.93 11.83
N MET A 40 -0.42 0.83 12.73
CA MET A 40 -0.35 -0.30 13.66
C MET A 40 -1.55 -0.31 14.62
N GLU A 41 -1.99 0.85 15.09
CA GLU A 41 -3.22 0.97 15.88
C GLU A 41 -4.45 0.52 15.09
N ALA A 42 -4.56 0.94 13.83
CA ALA A 42 -5.69 0.56 12.98
C ALA A 42 -5.73 -0.94 12.75
N LEU A 43 -4.58 -1.58 12.55
CA LEU A 43 -4.51 -3.03 12.42
C LEU A 43 -4.95 -3.73 13.71
N GLU A 44 -4.51 -3.26 14.86
CA GLU A 44 -4.89 -3.83 16.13
C GLU A 44 -6.39 -3.74 16.37
N GLN A 45 -7.01 -2.63 16.02
CA GLN A 45 -8.44 -2.38 16.26
C GLN A 45 -9.35 -3.08 15.26
N ASN A 46 -8.89 -3.32 14.04
CA ASN A 46 -9.75 -3.77 12.95
C ASN A 46 -9.52 -5.21 12.49
N VAL A 47 -8.38 -5.82 12.79
CA VAL A 47 -8.13 -7.21 12.40
C VAL A 47 -8.63 -8.15 13.50
N PRO A 48 -9.47 -9.16 13.23
CA PRO A 48 -10.19 -9.40 11.97
C PRO A 48 -11.35 -8.44 11.72
N PRO A 49 -11.75 -8.21 10.45
CA PRO A 49 -11.16 -8.77 9.24
C PRO A 49 -9.86 -8.06 8.85
N SER A 50 -8.96 -8.81 8.19
CA SER A 50 -7.74 -8.20 7.66
C SER A 50 -8.04 -7.29 6.49
N PRO A 51 -7.30 -6.19 6.31
CA PRO A 51 -7.37 -5.46 5.06
C PRO A 51 -6.92 -6.37 3.90
N GLU A 52 -7.51 -6.16 2.75
CA GLU A 52 -7.13 -6.92 1.55
C GLU A 52 -5.82 -6.41 0.96
N ILE A 53 -5.57 -5.12 1.10
CA ILE A 53 -4.31 -4.47 0.68
C ILE A 53 -4.00 -3.34 1.64
N ILE A 54 -2.71 -3.17 1.96
CA ILE A 54 -2.19 -1.95 2.57
C ILE A 54 -1.33 -1.24 1.54
N PHE A 55 -1.71 -0.01 1.18
CA PHE A 55 -0.85 0.91 0.44
C PHE A 55 -0.04 1.70 1.47
N LEU A 56 1.27 1.69 1.35
CA LEU A 56 2.17 2.13 2.41
C LEU A 56 3.24 3.09 1.88
N ASP A 57 3.18 4.34 2.31
CA ASP A 57 4.26 5.29 2.05
C ASP A 57 5.45 4.99 2.96
N LEU A 58 6.64 5.30 2.48
CA LEU A 58 7.88 5.06 3.22
C LEU A 58 8.26 6.23 4.14
N ASN A 59 8.06 7.46 3.69
CA ASN A 59 8.53 8.65 4.41
C ASN A 59 7.40 9.24 5.24
N MET A 60 7.35 8.87 6.51
CA MET A 60 6.34 9.34 7.45
C MET A 60 6.97 9.64 8.80
N PRO A 61 6.42 10.62 9.57
CA PRO A 61 6.91 10.89 10.91
C PRO A 61 6.56 9.76 11.89
N PHE A 62 7.23 9.76 13.02
CA PHE A 62 7.08 8.85 14.17
C PHE A 62 7.50 7.42 13.86
N LYS A 63 6.88 6.77 12.89
CA LYS A 63 7.21 5.42 12.44
C LYS A 63 7.08 5.40 10.93
N ASN A 64 8.19 5.14 10.22
CA ASN A 64 8.19 5.15 8.77
C ASN A 64 7.61 3.86 8.20
N GLY A 65 7.37 3.86 6.88
CA GLY A 65 6.76 2.72 6.22
C GLY A 65 7.64 1.48 6.21
N PHE A 66 8.95 1.66 6.16
CA PHE A 66 9.87 0.53 6.19
C PHE A 66 9.81 -0.19 7.55
N GLU A 67 9.76 0.56 8.63
CA GLU A 67 9.58 0.00 9.98
C GLU A 67 8.25 -0.75 10.09
N CYS A 68 7.18 -0.20 9.53
CA CYS A 68 5.88 -0.87 9.51
C CYS A 68 5.93 -2.17 8.71
N LEU A 69 6.56 -2.16 7.55
CA LEU A 69 6.72 -3.35 6.71
C LEU A 69 7.41 -4.48 7.49
N GLN A 70 8.52 -4.16 8.16
CA GLN A 70 9.25 -5.13 8.95
C GLN A 70 8.39 -5.69 10.09
N GLU A 71 7.70 -4.83 10.82
CA GLU A 71 6.85 -5.24 11.94
C GLU A 71 5.70 -6.13 11.49
N ILE A 72 5.04 -5.75 10.39
CA ILE A 72 3.91 -6.54 9.85
C ILE A 72 4.39 -7.93 9.42
N ARG A 73 5.52 -8.01 8.73
CA ARG A 73 6.05 -9.30 8.24
C ARG A 73 6.55 -10.22 9.35
N LYS A 74 6.87 -9.67 10.52
CA LYS A 74 7.25 -10.47 11.71
C LYS A 74 6.06 -10.86 12.57
N SER A 75 4.90 -10.28 12.34
CA SER A 75 3.70 -10.57 13.13
C SER A 75 3.00 -11.81 12.63
N GLN A 76 2.72 -12.77 13.50
CA GLN A 76 1.90 -13.93 13.13
C GLN A 76 0.50 -13.53 12.70
N ARG A 77 0.01 -12.42 13.25
CA ARG A 77 -1.35 -11.93 13.00
C ARG A 77 -1.49 -11.21 11.67
N TYR A 78 -0.41 -10.55 11.20
CA TYR A 78 -0.47 -9.64 10.03
C TYR A 78 0.43 -10.06 8.88
N GLN A 79 1.26 -11.09 9.04
CA GLN A 79 2.35 -11.38 8.11
C GLN A 79 1.92 -11.67 6.67
N ASP A 80 0.68 -12.07 6.47
CA ASP A 80 0.17 -12.44 5.15
C ASP A 80 -0.60 -11.31 4.45
N ILE A 81 -0.74 -10.15 5.10
CA ILE A 81 -1.46 -9.03 4.49
C ILE A 81 -0.67 -8.49 3.31
N PRO A 82 -1.28 -8.38 2.11
CA PRO A 82 -0.61 -7.79 0.96
C PRO A 82 -0.23 -6.34 1.21
N ILE A 83 1.02 -6.00 0.95
CA ILE A 83 1.54 -4.63 1.11
C ILE A 83 2.08 -4.14 -0.23
N ILE A 84 1.58 -2.98 -0.65
CA ILE A 84 2.06 -2.30 -1.84
C ILE A 84 2.66 -0.97 -1.39
N ILE A 85 3.95 -0.80 -1.66
CA ILE A 85 4.62 0.47 -1.36
C ILE A 85 4.12 1.53 -2.32
N TYR A 86 3.80 2.71 -1.79
CA TYR A 86 3.24 3.81 -2.54
C TYR A 86 4.01 5.07 -2.15
N SER A 87 5.06 5.41 -2.91
CA SER A 87 6.05 6.42 -2.52
C SER A 87 6.52 7.23 -3.71
N THR A 88 6.96 8.46 -3.44
CA THR A 88 7.55 9.32 -4.47
C THR A 88 8.98 8.92 -4.84
N THR A 89 9.67 8.14 -4.00
CA THR A 89 11.04 7.75 -4.31
C THR A 89 11.10 6.64 -5.35
N SER A 90 12.07 6.76 -6.28
CA SER A 90 12.37 5.72 -7.27
C SER A 90 13.81 5.21 -7.13
N ASN A 91 14.46 5.50 -6.00
CA ASN A 91 15.81 5.05 -5.73
C ASN A 91 15.87 3.52 -5.71
N ASN A 92 16.74 2.95 -6.55
CA ASN A 92 16.82 1.50 -6.72
C ASN A 92 17.19 0.76 -5.43
N ASP A 93 18.04 1.33 -4.59
CA ASP A 93 18.44 0.68 -3.34
C ASP A 93 17.26 0.59 -2.37
N ILE A 94 16.44 1.63 -2.31
CA ILE A 94 15.24 1.66 -1.48
C ILE A 94 14.20 0.68 -2.02
N VAL A 95 13.97 0.67 -3.32
CA VAL A 95 13.04 -0.27 -3.96
C VAL A 95 13.46 -1.71 -3.66
N GLU A 96 14.75 -2.03 -3.86
CA GLU A 96 15.30 -3.35 -3.58
C GLU A 96 15.12 -3.75 -2.11
N LYS A 97 15.37 -2.82 -1.21
CA LYS A 97 15.23 -3.05 0.23
C LYS A 97 13.80 -3.42 0.61
N THR A 98 12.81 -2.75 0.03
CA THR A 98 11.40 -3.08 0.29
C THR A 98 11.06 -4.46 -0.28
N TYR A 99 11.59 -4.81 -1.44
CA TYR A 99 11.40 -6.14 -2.01
C TYR A 99 11.97 -7.23 -1.09
N LEU A 100 13.19 -7.04 -0.64
CA LEU A 100 13.85 -8.02 0.24
C LEU A 100 13.15 -8.18 1.60
N HIS A 101 12.44 -7.16 2.04
CA HIS A 101 11.69 -7.22 3.30
C HIS A 101 10.22 -7.63 3.12
N GLY A 102 9.86 -8.09 1.93
CA GLY A 102 8.59 -8.77 1.73
C GLY A 102 7.42 -7.91 1.27
N ALA A 103 7.65 -6.71 0.74
CA ALA A 103 6.60 -5.98 0.06
C ALA A 103 6.17 -6.76 -1.19
N ASN A 104 4.87 -6.71 -1.52
CA ASN A 104 4.35 -7.44 -2.67
C ASN A 104 4.59 -6.68 -3.97
N TYR A 105 4.38 -5.37 -3.98
CA TYR A 105 4.59 -4.51 -5.14
C TYR A 105 5.04 -3.12 -4.69
N TYR A 106 5.53 -2.35 -5.66
CA TYR A 106 5.99 -0.99 -5.47
C TYR A 106 5.37 -0.08 -6.53
N ILE A 107 4.77 1.02 -6.10
CA ILE A 107 4.25 2.06 -6.99
C ILE A 107 4.98 3.36 -6.69
N CYS A 108 5.63 3.93 -7.72
CA CYS A 108 6.02 5.34 -7.65
C CYS A 108 4.76 6.19 -7.82
N LYS A 109 4.52 7.11 -6.87
CA LYS A 109 3.31 7.93 -6.90
C LYS A 109 3.16 8.62 -8.25
N PRO A 110 2.07 8.38 -8.99
CA PRO A 110 1.86 9.01 -10.29
C PRO A 110 1.68 10.52 -10.15
N ALA A 111 2.22 11.28 -11.11
CA ALA A 111 2.04 12.73 -11.17
C ALA A 111 0.65 13.11 -11.70
N SER A 112 0.00 12.21 -12.40
CA SER A 112 -1.28 12.44 -13.09
C SER A 112 -2.39 11.68 -12.38
N TYR A 113 -3.52 12.35 -12.15
CA TYR A 113 -4.73 11.74 -11.60
C TYR A 113 -5.24 10.60 -12.50
N SER A 114 -5.18 10.79 -13.81
CA SER A 114 -5.58 9.76 -14.78
C SER A 114 -4.74 8.47 -14.63
N ILE A 115 -3.43 8.61 -14.46
CA ILE A 115 -2.54 7.47 -14.25
C ILE A 115 -2.80 6.84 -12.88
N LEU A 116 -3.06 7.62 -11.86
CA LEU A 116 -3.42 7.10 -10.54
C LEU A 116 -4.65 6.21 -10.61
N LYS A 117 -5.70 6.64 -11.30
CA LYS A 117 -6.91 5.83 -11.49
C LYS A 117 -6.61 4.51 -12.18
N LYS A 118 -5.83 4.55 -13.25
CA LYS A 118 -5.44 3.34 -13.99
C LYS A 118 -4.63 2.40 -13.11
N THR A 119 -3.73 2.95 -12.30
CA THR A 119 -2.87 2.16 -11.41
C THR A 119 -3.71 1.45 -10.34
N ILE A 120 -4.63 2.16 -9.70
CA ILE A 120 -5.52 1.59 -8.69
C ILE A 120 -6.38 0.49 -9.30
N LEU A 121 -6.98 0.74 -10.45
CA LEU A 121 -7.81 -0.24 -11.13
C LEU A 121 -7.01 -1.50 -11.49
N HIS A 122 -5.78 -1.31 -11.97
CA HIS A 122 -4.89 -2.41 -12.30
C HIS A 122 -4.58 -3.28 -11.07
N VAL A 123 -4.23 -2.66 -9.95
CA VAL A 123 -3.95 -3.37 -8.71
C VAL A 123 -5.18 -4.14 -8.22
N LEU A 124 -6.35 -3.53 -8.28
CA LEU A 124 -7.59 -4.16 -7.83
C LEU A 124 -8.02 -5.32 -8.73
N SER A 125 -7.44 -5.43 -9.92
CA SER A 125 -7.68 -6.58 -10.82
C SER A 125 -6.87 -7.82 -10.41
N PHE A 126 -5.89 -7.69 -9.54
CA PHE A 126 -5.09 -8.82 -9.06
C PHE A 126 -5.94 -9.75 -8.19
N ASP A 127 -5.62 -11.05 -8.23
CA ASP A 127 -6.18 -11.99 -7.24
C ASP A 127 -5.39 -11.85 -5.94
N ILE A 128 -5.88 -10.96 -5.08
CA ILE A 128 -5.18 -10.55 -3.86
C ILE A 128 -5.04 -11.70 -2.87
N LYS A 129 -6.00 -12.62 -2.83
CA LYS A 129 -5.98 -13.75 -1.89
C LYS A 129 -4.85 -14.73 -2.18
N GLN A 130 -4.35 -14.72 -3.41
CA GLN A 130 -3.24 -15.55 -3.83
C GLN A 130 -1.98 -14.73 -4.08
N LEU A 131 -1.97 -13.48 -3.64
CA LEU A 131 -0.90 -12.56 -3.94
C LEU A 131 0.36 -12.98 -3.21
N GLN A 132 1.28 -13.58 -3.96
CA GLN A 132 2.63 -13.84 -3.52
C GLN A 132 3.53 -12.75 -4.06
N GLN A 133 4.73 -12.64 -3.49
CA GLN A 133 5.70 -11.70 -4.00
C GLN A 133 6.10 -12.11 -5.42
N PRO A 134 6.03 -11.18 -6.40
CA PRO A 134 6.43 -11.49 -7.78
C PRO A 134 7.95 -11.62 -7.88
N ILE A 135 8.45 -12.07 -9.05
CA ILE A 135 9.88 -11.95 -9.33
C ILE A 135 10.27 -10.48 -9.35
N ARG A 136 11.54 -10.19 -9.03
CA ARG A 136 12.00 -8.81 -8.84
C ARG A 136 11.72 -7.88 -10.04
N GLU A 137 11.84 -8.39 -11.27
CA GLU A 137 11.61 -7.57 -12.45
C GLU A 137 10.15 -7.14 -12.63
N ASN A 138 9.20 -7.81 -11.98
CA ASN A 138 7.78 -7.46 -12.02
C ASN A 138 7.31 -6.70 -10.78
N PHE A 139 8.23 -6.39 -9.89
CA PHE A 139 7.89 -5.81 -8.58
C PHE A 139 7.37 -4.38 -8.69
N VAL A 140 8.00 -3.54 -9.50
CA VAL A 140 7.56 -2.16 -9.70
C VAL A 140 6.43 -2.14 -10.73
N ILE A 141 5.28 -1.61 -10.33
CA ILE A 141 4.12 -1.51 -11.21
C ILE A 141 4.25 -0.25 -12.05
N ASN A 142 4.24 -0.42 -13.38
CA ASN A 142 4.23 0.67 -14.35
C ASN A 142 2.96 0.59 -15.18
N VAL A 143 2.17 1.66 -15.12
CA VAL A 143 0.95 1.80 -15.92
C VAL A 143 1.08 3.06 -16.76
N ALA A 144 1.03 2.91 -18.08
CA ALA A 144 1.13 4.03 -19.02
C ALA A 144 -0.24 4.51 -19.47
#